data_9dbd04897292a16dba7cee8b0e05f426
#
_entry.id   9dbd04897292a16dba7cee8b0e05f426
#
_cell.length_a   1.000
_cell.length_b   1.000
_cell.length_c   1.000
_cell.angle_alpha   90.00
_cell.angle_beta   90.00
_cell.angle_gamma   90.00
#
_symmetry.space_group_name_H-M   'P 1'
#
loop_
_entity.id
_entity.type
_entity.pdbx_description
1 polymer ?
#
loop_
_entity_poly.entity_id
_entity_poly.type
_entity_poly.pdbx_seq_one_letter_code
_entity_poly.pdbx_strand_id
1 'polypeptide(L)'
;NAKLRRQLELYRSSLLFKDSNRALFQSQKGGAFSANTMTQLFLNIYRAAGFKNASSHSGRRTFITELASKGVSVRVLAELAGHSSIQTTQGYIDVNPQQMSAAVELL
;
A
#
# COMPACT_ATOMS: atom_id res chain seq x y z
N ASN A 1 -9.33 -6.62 -3.11
CA ASN A 1 -10.01 -7.11 -4.33
C ASN A 1 -9.77 -8.61 -4.52
N ALA A 2 -10.51 -9.23 -5.46
CA ALA A 2 -10.47 -10.68 -5.68
C ALA A 2 -9.10 -11.18 -6.13
N LYS A 3 -8.39 -10.42 -6.96
CA LYS A 3 -7.05 -10.77 -7.44
C LYS A 3 -6.05 -10.85 -6.28
N LEU A 4 -6.05 -9.86 -5.41
CA LEU A 4 -5.17 -9.83 -4.23
C LEU A 4 -5.53 -10.96 -3.27
N ARG A 5 -6.82 -11.21 -3.02
CA ARG A 5 -7.26 -12.32 -2.17
C ARG A 5 -6.71 -13.65 -2.65
N ARG A 6 -6.84 -13.94 -3.96
CA ARG A 6 -6.30 -15.16 -4.55
C ARG A 6 -4.80 -15.29 -4.33
N GLN A 7 -4.04 -14.21 -4.54
CA GLN A 7 -2.60 -14.22 -4.34
C GLN A 7 -2.22 -14.48 -2.88
N LEU A 8 -2.93 -13.86 -1.93
CA LEU A 8 -2.71 -14.09 -0.51
C LEU A 8 -3.05 -15.51 -0.08
N GLU A 9 -4.11 -16.11 -0.63
CA GLU A 9 -4.49 -17.50 -0.37
C GLU A 9 -3.43 -18.47 -0.91
N LEU A 10 -2.93 -18.25 -2.13
CA LEU A 10 -1.83 -19.03 -2.69
C LEU A 10 -0.55 -18.91 -1.85
N TYR A 11 -0.21 -17.70 -1.45
CA TYR A 11 0.95 -17.45 -0.58
C TYR A 11 0.78 -18.19 0.75
N ARG A 12 -0.38 -18.07 1.41
CA ARG A 12 -0.67 -18.76 2.67
C ARG A 12 -0.54 -20.27 2.51
N SER A 13 -1.03 -20.84 1.42
CA SER A 13 -0.94 -22.28 1.13
C SER A 13 0.50 -22.76 0.97
N SER A 14 1.42 -21.88 0.55
CA SER A 14 2.85 -22.19 0.39
C SER A 14 3.65 -22.17 1.69
N LEU A 15 3.08 -21.62 2.78
CA LEU A 15 3.79 -21.50 4.05
C LEU A 15 3.98 -22.86 4.73
N LEU A 16 5.17 -23.06 5.27
CA LEU A 16 5.49 -24.26 6.05
C LEU A 16 4.72 -24.28 7.38
N PHE A 17 4.50 -23.11 7.97
CA PHE A 17 3.79 -22.94 9.25
C PHE A 17 2.53 -22.11 9.01
N LYS A 18 1.38 -22.73 9.21
CA LYS A 18 0.04 -22.12 8.96
C LYS A 18 -0.72 -21.80 10.25
N ASP A 19 0.00 -21.59 11.34
CA ASP A 19 -0.60 -21.22 12.61
C ASP A 19 -1.18 -19.80 12.53
N SER A 20 -2.44 -19.63 12.94
CA SER A 20 -3.12 -18.32 12.97
C SER A 20 -2.47 -17.28 13.89
N ASN A 21 -1.65 -17.73 14.86
CA ASN A 21 -0.90 -16.87 15.77
C ASN A 21 0.43 -16.38 15.19
N ARG A 22 0.82 -16.86 14.01
CA ARG A 22 2.05 -16.41 13.34
C ARG A 22 1.77 -15.26 12.40
N ALA A 23 2.79 -14.42 12.19
CA ALA A 23 2.73 -13.36 11.19
C ALA A 23 2.48 -13.94 9.79
N LEU A 24 1.67 -13.26 8.99
CA LEU A 24 1.43 -13.67 7.59
C LEU A 24 2.73 -13.61 6.78
N PHE A 25 3.49 -12.53 6.91
CA PHE A 25 4.80 -12.38 6.28
C PHE A 25 5.88 -12.69 7.32
N GLN A 26 6.61 -13.77 7.11
CA GLN A 26 7.61 -14.26 8.03
C GLN A 26 9.02 -14.03 7.50
N SER A 27 9.94 -13.63 8.40
CA SER A 27 11.36 -13.51 8.08
C SER A 27 11.98 -14.90 7.90
N GLN A 28 13.22 -14.94 7.38
CA GLN A 28 13.98 -16.19 7.27
C GLN A 28 14.14 -16.93 8.60
N LYS A 29 14.10 -16.21 9.71
CA LYS A 29 14.16 -16.79 11.07
C LYS A 29 12.80 -17.32 11.55
N GLY A 30 11.75 -17.23 10.74
CA GLY A 30 10.41 -17.74 11.05
C GLY A 30 9.53 -16.82 11.88
N GLY A 31 10.02 -15.65 12.31
CA GLY A 31 9.26 -14.66 13.06
C GLY A 31 8.72 -13.51 12.21
N ALA A 32 7.98 -12.60 12.83
CA ALA A 32 7.52 -11.38 12.19
C ALA A 32 8.70 -10.48 11.81
N PHE A 33 8.54 -9.71 10.72
CA PHE A 33 9.48 -8.64 10.40
C PHE A 33 9.39 -7.52 11.42
N SER A 34 10.52 -6.95 11.83
CA SER A 34 10.53 -5.64 12.46
C SER A 34 10.23 -4.56 11.43
N ALA A 35 9.80 -3.37 11.88
CA ALA A 35 9.55 -2.24 10.98
C ALA A 35 10.81 -1.89 10.17
N ASN A 36 11.98 -1.87 10.81
CA ASN A 36 13.25 -1.58 10.15
C ASN A 36 13.62 -2.65 9.11
N THR A 37 13.51 -3.92 9.45
CA THR A 37 13.82 -5.02 8.53
C THR A 37 12.89 -5.02 7.32
N MET A 38 11.60 -4.76 7.52
CA MET A 38 10.63 -4.63 6.43
C MET A 38 10.96 -3.46 5.51
N THR A 39 11.34 -2.32 6.08
CA THR A 39 11.79 -1.14 5.31
C THR A 39 13.01 -1.48 4.43
N GLN A 40 14.00 -2.17 4.98
CA GLN A 40 15.18 -2.60 4.23
C GLN A 40 14.83 -3.60 3.12
N LEU A 41 13.93 -4.53 3.39
CA LEU A 41 13.45 -5.48 2.38
C LEU A 41 12.83 -4.75 1.18
N PHE A 42 11.93 -3.79 1.40
CA PHE A 42 11.33 -3.01 0.31
C PHE A 42 12.37 -2.19 -0.44
N LEU A 43 13.32 -1.58 0.26
CA LEU A 43 14.40 -0.84 -0.38
C LEU A 43 15.20 -1.75 -1.33
N ASN A 44 15.53 -2.94 -0.89
CA ASN A 44 16.26 -3.92 -1.71
C ASN A 44 15.44 -4.40 -2.91
N ILE A 45 14.14 -4.65 -2.73
CA ILE A 45 13.22 -5.02 -3.82
C ILE A 45 13.18 -3.92 -4.88
N TYR A 46 12.99 -2.66 -4.48
CA TYR A 46 12.95 -1.55 -5.42
C TYR A 46 14.28 -1.34 -6.15
N ARG A 47 15.41 -1.46 -5.45
CA ARG A 47 16.73 -1.38 -6.06
C ARG A 47 16.98 -2.49 -7.07
N ALA A 48 16.61 -3.72 -6.73
CA ALA A 48 16.70 -4.87 -7.64
C ALA A 48 15.84 -4.69 -8.89
N ALA A 49 14.71 -4.00 -8.77
CA ALA A 49 13.83 -3.64 -9.89
C ALA A 49 14.30 -2.39 -10.68
N GLY A 50 15.43 -1.78 -10.31
CA GLY A 50 15.99 -0.63 -11.00
C GLY A 50 15.53 0.75 -10.51
N PHE A 51 14.76 0.81 -9.42
CA PHE A 51 14.30 2.07 -8.82
C PHE A 51 15.31 2.57 -7.78
N LYS A 52 16.00 3.66 -8.06
CA LYS A 52 17.06 4.21 -7.19
C LYS A 52 16.51 5.05 -6.03
N ASN A 53 15.34 5.69 -6.21
CA ASN A 53 14.79 6.67 -5.26
C ASN A 53 13.48 6.20 -4.62
N ALA A 54 13.17 4.90 -4.68
CA ALA A 54 11.98 4.33 -4.08
C ALA A 54 12.25 3.82 -2.65
N SER A 55 11.24 3.90 -1.80
CA SER A 55 11.29 3.42 -0.42
C SER A 55 10.02 2.65 -0.07
N SER A 56 9.93 2.15 1.17
CA SER A 56 8.72 1.47 1.66
C SER A 56 7.45 2.32 1.55
N HIS A 57 7.57 3.64 1.56
CA HIS A 57 6.44 4.56 1.39
C HIS A 57 6.02 4.77 -0.06
N SER A 58 6.85 4.43 -1.03
CA SER A 58 6.57 4.67 -2.46
C SER A 58 5.31 3.93 -2.94
N GLY A 59 5.17 2.66 -2.59
CA GLY A 59 3.97 1.88 -2.92
C GLY A 59 2.71 2.44 -2.26
N ARG A 60 2.80 2.86 -1.01
CA ARG A 60 1.69 3.49 -0.28
C ARG A 60 1.26 4.80 -0.94
N ARG A 61 2.21 5.65 -1.31
CA ARG A 61 1.92 6.92 -2.01
C ARG A 61 1.23 6.65 -3.34
N THR A 62 1.76 5.74 -4.15
CA THR A 62 1.14 5.35 -5.42
C THR A 62 -0.28 4.83 -5.22
N PHE A 63 -0.51 3.97 -4.25
CA PHE A 63 -1.84 3.44 -3.92
C PHE A 63 -2.84 4.58 -3.62
N ILE A 64 -2.45 5.53 -2.77
CA ILE A 64 -3.30 6.66 -2.39
C ILE A 64 -3.57 7.58 -3.59
N THR A 65 -2.54 7.95 -4.34
CA THR A 65 -2.68 8.86 -5.47
C THR A 65 -3.48 8.25 -6.62
N GLU A 66 -3.31 6.98 -6.90
CA GLU A 66 -4.08 6.26 -7.92
C GLU A 66 -5.57 6.18 -7.58
N LEU A 67 -5.90 5.87 -6.35
CA LEU A 67 -7.30 5.83 -5.91
C LEU A 67 -7.92 7.23 -5.83
N ALA A 68 -7.15 8.23 -5.41
CA ALA A 68 -7.60 9.62 -5.42
C ALA A 68 -7.92 10.11 -6.84
N SER A 69 -7.08 9.77 -7.81
CA SER A 69 -7.31 10.12 -9.23
C SER A 69 -8.59 9.47 -9.79
N LYS A 70 -9.03 8.36 -9.21
CA LYS A 70 -10.27 7.66 -9.56
C LYS A 70 -11.49 8.16 -8.81
N GLY A 71 -11.35 9.23 -8.03
CA GLY A 71 -12.45 9.87 -7.33
C GLY A 71 -12.79 9.28 -5.97
N VAL A 72 -11.94 8.42 -5.40
CA VAL A 72 -12.15 7.91 -4.05
C VAL A 72 -11.96 9.03 -3.03
N SER A 73 -12.91 9.17 -2.10
CA SER A 73 -12.88 10.24 -1.11
C SER A 73 -11.68 10.12 -0.16
N VAL A 74 -11.18 11.25 0.31
CA VAL A 74 -10.03 11.34 1.22
C VAL A 74 -10.27 10.57 2.52
N ARG A 75 -11.49 10.53 3.00
CA ARG A 75 -11.84 9.78 4.21
C ARG A 75 -11.68 8.28 4.03
N VAL A 76 -12.17 7.75 2.90
CA VAL A 76 -12.01 6.33 2.56
C VAL A 76 -10.54 5.99 2.38
N LEU A 77 -9.78 6.86 1.71
CA LEU A 77 -8.34 6.67 1.53
C LEU A 77 -7.58 6.64 2.86
N ALA A 78 -7.93 7.52 3.80
CA ALA A 78 -7.33 7.53 5.14
C ALA A 78 -7.56 6.22 5.88
N GLU A 79 -8.78 5.69 5.85
CA GLU A 79 -9.13 4.39 6.44
C GLU A 79 -8.35 3.25 5.79
N LEU A 80 -8.33 3.19 4.45
CA LEU A 80 -7.60 2.16 3.71
C LEU A 80 -6.09 2.19 3.96
N ALA A 81 -5.53 3.37 4.13
CA ALA A 81 -4.10 3.56 4.41
C ALA A 81 -3.75 3.39 5.89
N GLY A 82 -4.74 3.28 6.78
CA GLY A 82 -4.52 3.20 8.21
C GLY A 82 -3.99 4.50 8.82
N HIS A 83 -4.32 5.65 8.22
CA HIS A 83 -3.94 6.95 8.77
C HIS A 83 -4.88 7.37 9.90
N SER A 84 -4.32 7.78 11.04
CA SER A 84 -5.08 8.31 12.17
C SER A 84 -5.62 9.72 11.91
N SER A 85 -5.06 10.44 10.92
CA SER A 85 -5.44 11.79 10.53
C SER A 85 -5.66 11.88 9.03
N ILE A 86 -6.75 12.53 8.62
CA ILE A 86 -7.05 12.84 7.22
C ILE A 86 -5.97 13.75 6.61
N GLN A 87 -5.37 14.64 7.39
CA GLN A 87 -4.31 15.53 6.94
C GLN A 87 -3.11 14.77 6.36
N THR A 88 -2.76 13.63 6.94
CA THR A 88 -1.68 12.78 6.41
C THR A 88 -2.01 12.29 5.00
N THR A 89 -3.25 11.89 4.76
CA THR A 89 -3.71 11.44 3.43
C THR A 89 -3.77 12.61 2.45
N GLN A 90 -4.26 13.77 2.86
CA GLN A 90 -4.33 14.98 2.03
C GLN A 90 -2.97 15.42 1.50
N GLY A 91 -1.91 15.20 2.27
CA GLY A 91 -0.54 15.50 1.83
C GLY A 91 -0.06 14.71 0.60
N TYR A 92 -0.75 13.62 0.24
CA TYR A 92 -0.46 12.83 -0.96
C TYR A 92 -1.36 13.15 -2.15
N ILE A 93 -2.37 14.01 -1.98
CA ILE A 93 -3.40 14.27 -2.99
C ILE A 93 -3.20 15.66 -3.58
N ASP A 94 -2.90 15.68 -4.89
CA ASP A 94 -2.86 16.91 -5.66
C ASP A 94 -4.19 17.07 -6.41
N VAL A 95 -4.74 18.28 -6.33
CA VAL A 95 -5.94 18.65 -7.10
C VAL A 95 -5.47 19.40 -8.35
N ASN A 96 -5.92 18.98 -9.51
CA ASN A 96 -5.61 19.62 -10.76
C ASN A 96 -6.88 20.14 -11.47
N PRO A 97 -6.75 21.07 -12.44
CA PRO A 97 -7.90 21.63 -13.14
C PRO A 97 -8.77 20.58 -13.85
N GLN A 98 -8.17 19.52 -14.37
CA GLN A 98 -8.87 18.44 -15.05
C GLN A 98 -9.77 17.67 -14.10
N GLN A 99 -9.30 17.39 -12.88
CA GLN A 99 -10.09 16.73 -11.85
C GLN A 99 -11.27 17.60 -11.40
N MET A 100 -11.05 18.91 -11.27
CA MET A 100 -12.12 19.84 -10.91
C MET A 100 -13.20 19.91 -12.01
N SER A 101 -12.79 20.00 -13.27
CA SER A 101 -13.69 19.99 -14.40
C SER A 101 -14.50 18.70 -14.47
N ALA A 102 -13.84 17.55 -14.35
CA ALA A 102 -14.50 16.25 -14.37
C ALA A 102 -15.50 16.09 -13.22
N ALA A 103 -15.20 16.62 -12.04
CA ALA A 103 -16.11 16.59 -10.90
C ALA A 103 -17.40 17.39 -11.15
N VAL A 104 -17.29 18.56 -11.77
CA VAL A 104 -18.46 19.40 -12.12
C VAL A 104 -19.33 18.71 -13.17
N GLU A 105 -18.75 18.01 -14.11
CA GLU A 105 -19.49 17.26 -15.15
C GLU A 105 -20.34 16.11 -14.58
N LEU A 106 -20.11 15.69 -13.34
CA LEU A 106 -20.94 14.68 -12.69
C LEU A 106 -22.33 15.19 -12.29
N LEU A 107 -22.54 16.50 -12.29
CA LEU A 107 -23.82 17.12 -11.97
C LEU A 107 -24.77 17.11 -13.17
#